data_cdc22bc7c8575ea1b6b0643af64fdc3e
#
_entry.id   cdc22bc7c8575ea1b6b0643af64fdc3e
#
_cell.length_a   1.000
_cell.length_b   1.000
_cell.length_c   1.000
_cell.angle_alpha   90.00
_cell.angle_beta   90.00
_cell.angle_gamma   90.00
#
_symmetry.space_group_name_H-M   'P 1'
#
loop_
_entity.id
_entity.type
_entity.pdbx_description
1 polymer ?
#
loop_
_entity_poly.entity_id
_entity_poly.type
_entity_poly.pdbx_seq_one_letter_code
_entity_poly.pdbx_strand_id
1 'polypeptide(L)'
;MPDLISSIRENYQFTLDQIADAARKSDRDPKAIRLVVVTKSQPVEVAQAAIEAGVRILGENYPEEGVTKIQSLAEQSGVEWHMIGHVQSRKARLVADHFALLHSLDSLKLGQRLDRFAAERNRVLPVLLEFNVGGEESKSGWDASDESQWNVLLPDVSSLLNLSNLRVRGLMTMPPLGTDPQDSRRFFLRLRSLRDHLVSQFPQADWHELSMGTSADYTVAVEEGATLVRVGTAIVGARKYEHSTPQSGGVDKSDAEIKRD
;
A
#
# COMPACT_ATOMS: atom_id res chain seq x y z
N MET A 1 -11.87 24.15 4.36
CA MET A 1 -10.58 23.49 4.72
C MET A 1 -10.39 23.29 6.23
N PRO A 2 -10.57 24.28 7.14
CA PRO A 2 -10.38 24.04 8.58
C PRO A 2 -11.15 22.84 9.13
N ASP A 3 -12.40 22.66 8.75
CA ASP A 3 -13.24 21.53 9.17
C ASP A 3 -12.68 20.17 8.69
N LEU A 4 -12.12 20.10 7.48
CA LEU A 4 -11.52 18.89 6.94
C LEU A 4 -10.25 18.50 7.71
N ILE A 5 -9.36 19.47 7.99
CA ILE A 5 -8.13 19.25 8.76
C ILE A 5 -8.45 18.77 10.17
N SER A 6 -9.43 19.40 10.83
CA SER A 6 -9.87 19.01 12.18
C SER A 6 -10.44 17.59 12.19
N SER A 7 -11.33 17.28 11.24
CA SER A 7 -11.91 15.93 11.12
C SER A 7 -10.85 14.87 10.85
N ILE A 8 -9.91 15.13 9.93
CA ILE A 8 -8.80 14.20 9.65
C ILE A 8 -7.93 14.03 10.89
N ARG A 9 -7.63 15.11 11.63
CA ARG A 9 -6.81 15.06 12.85
C ARG A 9 -7.46 14.21 13.93
N GLU A 10 -8.76 14.37 14.16
CA GLU A 10 -9.52 13.59 15.14
C GLU A 10 -9.53 12.10 14.76
N ASN A 11 -9.84 11.78 13.51
CA ASN A 11 -9.85 10.41 13.01
C ASN A 11 -8.45 9.76 13.04
N TYR A 12 -7.42 10.52 12.70
CA TYR A 12 -6.02 10.07 12.75
C TYR A 12 -5.60 9.75 14.17
N GLN A 13 -5.88 10.67 15.13
CA GLN A 13 -5.58 10.45 16.53
C GLN A 13 -6.36 9.25 17.10
N PHE A 14 -7.65 9.15 16.80
CA PHE A 14 -8.46 7.99 17.20
C PHE A 14 -7.85 6.66 16.68
N THR A 15 -7.39 6.65 15.41
CA THR A 15 -6.76 5.47 14.83
C THR A 15 -5.44 5.13 15.54
N LEU A 16 -4.62 6.13 15.87
CA LEU A 16 -3.38 5.93 16.63
C LEU A 16 -3.65 5.38 18.03
N ASP A 17 -4.70 5.85 18.70
CA ASP A 17 -5.09 5.34 20.02
C ASP A 17 -5.53 3.89 19.96
N GLN A 18 -6.31 3.50 18.94
CA GLN A 18 -6.70 2.10 18.71
C GLN A 18 -5.49 1.19 18.41
N ILE A 19 -4.52 1.69 17.62
CA ILE A 19 -3.25 0.98 17.36
C ILE A 19 -2.49 0.78 18.67
N ALA A 20 -2.39 1.84 19.49
CA ALA A 20 -1.68 1.78 20.76
C ALA A 20 -2.33 0.80 21.74
N ASP A 21 -3.66 0.76 21.80
CA ASP A 21 -4.40 -0.19 22.64
C ASP A 21 -4.21 -1.64 22.18
N ALA A 22 -4.28 -1.90 20.86
CA ALA A 22 -4.03 -3.23 20.31
C ALA A 22 -2.58 -3.69 20.55
N ALA A 23 -1.61 -2.77 20.43
CA ALA A 23 -0.21 -3.06 20.73
C ALA A 23 0.00 -3.45 22.19
N ARG A 24 -0.55 -2.66 23.13
CA ARG A 24 -0.46 -2.96 24.58
C ARG A 24 -1.10 -4.29 24.94
N LYS A 25 -2.27 -4.63 24.34
CA LYS A 25 -2.93 -5.92 24.55
C LYS A 25 -2.10 -7.13 24.13
N SER A 26 -1.16 -6.94 23.23
CA SER A 26 -0.27 -7.98 22.71
C SER A 26 1.20 -7.81 23.18
N ASP A 27 1.41 -7.06 24.28
CA ASP A 27 2.72 -6.80 24.88
C ASP A 27 3.75 -6.20 23.90
N ARG A 28 3.28 -5.33 22.99
CA ARG A 28 4.11 -4.66 21.99
C ARG A 28 4.24 -3.16 22.27
N ASP A 29 5.39 -2.59 21.90
CA ASP A 29 5.57 -1.14 21.96
C ASP A 29 4.73 -0.47 20.85
N PRO A 30 3.76 0.43 21.18
CA PRO A 30 3.00 1.18 20.20
C PRO A 30 3.86 1.97 19.20
N LYS A 31 5.04 2.42 19.61
CA LYS A 31 5.98 3.17 18.77
C LYS A 31 6.62 2.33 17.66
N ALA A 32 6.56 1.00 17.78
CA ALA A 32 7.05 0.08 16.74
C ALA A 32 6.06 -0.07 15.57
N ILE A 33 4.86 0.50 15.67
CA ILE A 33 3.83 0.41 14.63
C ILE A 33 3.66 1.77 13.95
N ARG A 34 3.79 1.79 12.63
CA ARG A 34 3.64 2.97 11.80
C ARG A 34 2.32 2.92 11.04
N LEU A 35 1.60 4.03 11.04
CA LEU A 35 0.34 4.20 10.34
C LEU A 35 0.57 4.87 8.99
N VAL A 36 0.26 4.15 7.91
CA VAL A 36 0.21 4.67 6.55
C VAL A 36 -1.21 5.15 6.26
N VAL A 37 -1.39 6.44 6.08
CA VAL A 37 -2.69 7.03 5.73
C VAL A 37 -2.89 6.94 4.22
N VAL A 38 -3.89 6.20 3.79
CA VAL A 38 -4.14 5.90 2.38
C VAL A 38 -4.99 6.99 1.74
N THR A 39 -4.40 7.72 0.78
CA THR A 39 -5.03 8.85 0.08
C THR A 39 -5.36 8.55 -1.39
N LYS A 40 -5.32 7.28 -1.79
CA LYS A 40 -5.68 6.85 -3.16
C LYS A 40 -7.06 7.34 -3.59
N SER A 41 -7.15 7.85 -4.81
CA SER A 41 -8.40 8.38 -5.39
C SER A 41 -9.01 9.53 -4.59
N GLN A 42 -8.21 10.22 -3.79
CA GLN A 42 -8.57 11.47 -3.14
C GLN A 42 -7.86 12.64 -3.84
N PRO A 43 -8.46 13.83 -3.91
CA PRO A 43 -7.81 15.00 -4.49
C PRO A 43 -6.60 15.44 -3.64
N VAL A 44 -5.72 16.25 -4.23
CA VAL A 44 -4.46 16.71 -3.60
C VAL A 44 -4.71 17.49 -2.30
N GLU A 45 -5.82 18.21 -2.23
CA GLU A 45 -6.24 19.00 -1.06
C GLU A 45 -6.51 18.12 0.16
N VAL A 46 -6.96 16.87 -0.03
CA VAL A 46 -7.15 15.91 1.07
C VAL A 46 -5.79 15.41 1.58
N ALA A 47 -4.84 15.14 0.69
CA ALA A 47 -3.48 14.78 1.08
C ALA A 47 -2.80 15.93 1.83
N GLN A 48 -2.97 17.17 1.36
CA GLN A 48 -2.48 18.37 2.03
C GLN A 48 -3.09 18.50 3.42
N ALA A 49 -4.43 18.39 3.54
CA ALA A 49 -5.12 18.47 4.83
C ALA A 49 -4.66 17.36 5.80
N ALA A 50 -4.35 16.15 5.29
CA ALA A 50 -3.79 15.08 6.10
C ALA A 50 -2.41 15.44 6.67
N ILE A 51 -1.53 16.01 5.84
CA ILE A 51 -0.20 16.48 6.26
C ILE A 51 -0.32 17.59 7.33
N GLU A 52 -1.22 18.55 7.12
CA GLU A 52 -1.51 19.64 8.08
C GLU A 52 -2.16 19.13 9.38
N ALA A 53 -2.88 18.00 9.29
CA ALA A 53 -3.42 17.29 10.45
C ALA A 53 -2.33 16.54 11.26
N GLY A 54 -1.10 16.42 10.73
CA GLY A 54 0.03 15.78 11.40
C GLY A 54 0.45 14.43 10.80
N VAL A 55 -0.20 13.97 9.72
CA VAL A 55 0.21 12.73 9.02
C VAL A 55 1.60 12.92 8.40
N ARG A 56 2.45 11.89 8.49
CA ARG A 56 3.82 11.90 7.96
C ARG A 56 4.09 10.75 6.98
N ILE A 57 3.20 9.76 6.90
CA ILE A 57 3.33 8.64 5.95
C ILE A 57 2.03 8.52 5.16
N LEU A 58 2.12 8.74 3.86
CA LEU A 58 0.99 8.67 2.93
C LEU A 58 1.14 7.46 1.99
N GLY A 59 0.03 6.78 1.69
CA GLY A 59 -0.01 5.61 0.84
C GLY A 59 -0.84 5.82 -0.42
N GLU A 60 -0.25 5.50 -1.59
CA GLU A 60 -0.89 5.60 -2.89
C GLU A 60 -0.95 4.25 -3.61
N ASN A 61 -2.03 4.05 -4.39
CA ASN A 61 -2.21 2.82 -5.17
C ASN A 61 -1.81 2.97 -6.64
N TYR A 62 -1.78 4.20 -7.14
CA TYR A 62 -1.55 4.50 -8.55
C TYR A 62 -0.31 5.40 -8.67
N PRO A 63 0.77 4.92 -9.33
CA PRO A 63 2.02 5.67 -9.40
C PRO A 63 1.87 7.09 -9.97
N GLU A 64 1.06 7.27 -11.01
CA GLU A 64 0.87 8.58 -11.64
C GLU A 64 0.15 9.57 -10.71
N GLU A 65 -0.92 9.10 -10.06
CA GLU A 65 -1.65 9.90 -9.06
C GLU A 65 -0.72 10.30 -7.91
N GLY A 66 0.04 9.33 -7.39
CA GLY A 66 1.00 9.59 -6.32
C GLY A 66 2.06 10.60 -6.72
N VAL A 67 2.66 10.49 -7.91
CA VAL A 67 3.66 11.45 -8.40
C VAL A 67 3.08 12.85 -8.52
N THR A 68 1.85 12.99 -9.02
CA THR A 68 1.16 14.29 -9.09
C THR A 68 1.05 14.94 -7.70
N LYS A 69 0.62 14.17 -6.69
CA LYS A 69 0.50 14.65 -5.30
C LYS A 69 1.87 15.00 -4.70
N ILE A 70 2.87 14.13 -4.88
CA ILE A 70 4.24 14.35 -4.41
C ILE A 70 4.79 15.67 -4.96
N GLN A 71 4.61 15.92 -6.26
CA GLN A 71 5.09 17.14 -6.91
C GLN A 71 4.33 18.38 -6.44
N SER A 72 3.00 18.29 -6.32
CA SER A 72 2.16 19.40 -5.84
C SER A 72 2.43 19.76 -4.38
N LEU A 73 2.94 18.83 -3.57
CA LEU A 73 3.20 18.99 -2.13
C LEU A 73 4.70 18.93 -1.80
N ALA A 74 5.58 19.19 -2.77
CA ALA A 74 7.04 19.07 -2.63
C ALA A 74 7.63 19.98 -1.55
N GLU A 75 6.96 21.08 -1.19
CA GLU A 75 7.38 21.99 -0.12
C GLU A 75 7.10 21.43 1.29
N GLN A 76 6.29 20.38 1.40
CA GLN A 76 5.95 19.72 2.67
C GLN A 76 7.07 18.77 3.10
N SER A 77 7.98 19.27 3.95
CA SER A 77 9.12 18.47 4.43
C SER A 77 8.70 17.37 5.44
N GLY A 78 9.48 16.30 5.49
CA GLY A 78 9.29 15.23 6.48
C GLY A 78 8.09 14.33 6.21
N VAL A 79 7.62 14.25 4.96
CA VAL A 79 6.55 13.35 4.52
C VAL A 79 7.13 12.21 3.70
N GLU A 80 6.78 10.98 4.07
CA GLU A 80 7.12 9.78 3.31
C GLU A 80 5.92 9.35 2.46
N TRP A 81 6.19 9.05 1.17
CA TRP A 81 5.19 8.54 0.25
C TRP A 81 5.47 7.07 -0.04
N HIS A 82 4.53 6.21 0.31
CA HIS A 82 4.61 4.77 0.11
C HIS A 82 3.75 4.33 -1.08
N MET A 83 4.32 3.53 -1.97
CA MET A 83 3.56 2.83 -3.01
C MET A 83 3.01 1.53 -2.44
N ILE A 84 1.68 1.41 -2.36
CA ILE A 84 1.01 0.28 -1.70
C ILE A 84 0.10 -0.53 -2.65
N GLY A 85 -0.09 -0.07 -3.90
CA GLY A 85 -0.89 -0.75 -4.92
C GLY A 85 -0.02 -1.49 -5.93
N HIS A 86 -0.64 -2.41 -6.67
CA HIS A 86 0.04 -3.17 -7.73
C HIS A 86 0.71 -2.26 -8.76
N VAL A 87 1.97 -2.54 -9.08
CA VAL A 87 2.80 -1.75 -10.00
C VAL A 87 2.97 -2.47 -11.32
N GLN A 88 2.32 -1.96 -12.37
CA GLN A 88 2.62 -2.44 -13.72
C GLN A 88 4.09 -2.14 -14.08
N SER A 89 4.78 -3.11 -14.66
CA SER A 89 6.22 -3.00 -14.97
C SER A 89 6.61 -1.74 -15.75
N ARG A 90 5.72 -1.20 -16.63
CA ARG A 90 5.98 0.06 -17.38
C ARG A 90 6.03 1.31 -16.48
N LYS A 91 5.43 1.24 -15.28
CA LYS A 91 5.35 2.34 -14.31
C LYS A 91 6.43 2.26 -13.22
N ALA A 92 7.28 1.23 -13.25
CA ALA A 92 8.31 0.99 -12.24
C ALA A 92 9.27 2.20 -12.07
N ARG A 93 9.56 2.96 -13.15
CA ARG A 93 10.38 4.17 -13.08
C ARG A 93 9.77 5.22 -12.13
N LEU A 94 8.46 5.46 -12.23
CA LEU A 94 7.78 6.43 -11.36
C LEU A 94 7.93 6.06 -9.87
N VAL A 95 7.85 4.75 -9.58
CA VAL A 95 8.04 4.26 -8.21
C VAL A 95 9.48 4.43 -7.76
N ALA A 96 10.44 4.00 -8.57
CA ALA A 96 11.86 4.12 -8.26
C ALA A 96 12.32 5.58 -8.09
N ASP A 97 11.70 6.54 -8.81
CA ASP A 97 12.11 7.94 -8.79
C ASP A 97 11.50 8.71 -7.59
N HIS A 98 10.30 8.35 -7.12
CA HIS A 98 9.51 9.26 -6.26
C HIS A 98 9.09 8.67 -4.90
N PHE A 99 8.97 7.35 -4.75
CA PHE A 99 8.44 6.77 -3.51
C PHE A 99 9.55 6.36 -2.54
N ALA A 100 9.28 6.51 -1.25
CA ALA A 100 10.21 6.15 -0.17
C ALA A 100 10.23 4.64 0.09
N LEU A 101 9.12 3.95 -0.09
CA LEU A 101 8.96 2.51 0.12
C LEU A 101 7.91 1.94 -0.84
N LEU A 102 8.21 0.80 -1.46
CA LEU A 102 7.24 -0.01 -2.17
C LEU A 102 6.81 -1.18 -1.30
N HIS A 103 5.49 -1.33 -1.05
CA HIS A 103 4.95 -2.45 -0.28
C HIS A 103 4.59 -3.67 -1.14
N SER A 104 4.34 -3.45 -2.42
CA SER A 104 3.71 -4.40 -3.34
C SER A 104 4.66 -4.94 -4.40
N LEU A 105 5.88 -5.31 -3.98
CA LEU A 105 6.78 -6.03 -4.89
C LEU A 105 6.31 -7.48 -5.01
N ASP A 106 5.75 -7.83 -6.15
CA ASP A 106 5.01 -9.08 -6.41
C ASP A 106 5.71 -10.06 -7.36
N SER A 107 6.87 -9.68 -7.92
CA SER A 107 7.58 -10.53 -8.88
C SER A 107 9.06 -10.16 -9.02
N LEU A 108 9.88 -11.17 -9.32
CA LEU A 108 11.31 -10.95 -9.62
C LEU A 108 11.50 -9.99 -10.81
N LYS A 109 10.64 -10.10 -11.83
CA LYS A 109 10.68 -9.22 -13.01
C LYS A 109 10.47 -7.74 -12.65
N LEU A 110 9.53 -7.45 -11.76
CA LEU A 110 9.33 -6.08 -11.25
C LEU A 110 10.54 -5.62 -10.44
N GLY A 111 11.07 -6.48 -9.57
CA GLY A 111 12.27 -6.21 -8.78
C GLY A 111 13.47 -5.82 -9.64
N GLN A 112 13.80 -6.61 -10.65
CA GLN A 112 14.89 -6.33 -11.59
C GLN A 112 14.72 -4.98 -12.32
N ARG A 113 13.48 -4.63 -12.64
CA ARG A 113 13.16 -3.34 -13.27
C ARG A 113 13.35 -2.15 -12.33
N LEU A 114 12.89 -2.29 -11.10
CA LEU A 114 13.05 -1.28 -10.05
C LEU A 114 14.52 -1.08 -9.71
N ASP A 115 15.29 -2.17 -9.58
CA ASP A 115 16.73 -2.12 -9.31
C ASP A 115 17.47 -1.30 -10.38
N ARG A 116 17.19 -1.56 -11.67
CA ARG A 116 17.79 -0.78 -12.77
C ARG A 116 17.44 0.70 -12.68
N PHE A 117 16.17 1.06 -12.43
CA PHE A 117 15.76 2.46 -12.36
C PHE A 117 16.28 3.16 -11.09
N ALA A 118 16.38 2.44 -9.97
CA ALA A 118 16.99 2.95 -8.75
C ALA A 118 18.50 3.22 -8.95
N ALA A 119 19.21 2.32 -9.67
CA ALA A 119 20.61 2.51 -10.06
C ALA A 119 20.82 3.78 -10.89
N GLU A 120 19.95 4.06 -11.87
CA GLU A 120 20.01 5.28 -12.68
C GLU A 120 19.87 6.58 -11.85
N ARG A 121 19.34 6.49 -10.63
CA ARG A 121 19.19 7.58 -9.66
C ARG A 121 20.22 7.55 -8.53
N ASN A 122 21.17 6.63 -8.56
CA ASN A 122 22.15 6.42 -7.49
C ASN A 122 21.47 6.28 -6.11
N ARG A 123 20.34 5.55 -6.04
CA ARG A 123 19.61 5.32 -4.80
C ARG A 123 19.35 3.83 -4.56
N VAL A 124 19.14 3.48 -3.30
CA VAL A 124 18.63 2.17 -2.90
C VAL A 124 17.16 2.34 -2.52
N LEU A 125 16.27 1.62 -3.20
CA LEU A 125 14.82 1.67 -2.94
C LEU A 125 14.46 0.58 -1.93
N PRO A 126 13.91 0.94 -0.74
CA PRO A 126 13.31 -0.03 0.18
C PRO A 126 12.06 -0.67 -0.43
N VAL A 127 11.91 -1.99 -0.23
CA VAL A 127 10.76 -2.75 -0.75
C VAL A 127 10.29 -3.79 0.26
N LEU A 128 9.00 -4.11 0.24
CA LEU A 128 8.42 -5.28 0.90
C LEU A 128 7.97 -6.27 -0.17
N LEU A 129 8.13 -7.55 0.11
CA LEU A 129 7.69 -8.62 -0.78
C LEU A 129 6.20 -8.90 -0.53
N GLU A 130 5.39 -8.84 -1.59
CA GLU A 130 3.96 -9.12 -1.50
C GLU A 130 3.68 -10.61 -1.62
N PHE A 131 3.01 -11.17 -0.60
CA PHE A 131 2.62 -12.57 -0.56
C PHE A 131 1.10 -12.73 -0.49
N ASN A 132 0.56 -13.58 -1.35
CA ASN A 132 -0.82 -14.04 -1.32
C ASN A 132 -0.94 -15.20 -0.33
N VAL A 133 -1.23 -14.89 0.91
CA VAL A 133 -1.41 -15.90 1.98
C VAL A 133 -2.81 -16.49 2.02
N GLY A 134 -3.73 -15.94 1.23
CA GLY A 134 -5.12 -16.41 1.14
C GLY A 134 -5.36 -17.44 0.05
N GLY A 135 -4.48 -17.54 -0.95
CA GLY A 135 -4.63 -18.45 -2.09
C GLY A 135 -5.69 -18.02 -3.10
N GLU A 136 -6.08 -16.73 -3.13
CA GLU A 136 -7.04 -16.22 -4.11
C GLU A 136 -6.36 -15.98 -5.46
N GLU A 137 -6.84 -16.57 -6.54
CA GLU A 137 -6.28 -16.40 -7.89
C GLU A 137 -6.28 -14.93 -8.37
N SER A 138 -7.18 -14.10 -7.86
CA SER A 138 -7.31 -12.70 -8.23
C SER A 138 -6.30 -11.75 -7.54
N LYS A 139 -5.52 -12.25 -6.58
CA LYS A 139 -4.57 -11.44 -5.81
C LYS A 139 -3.17 -11.51 -6.42
N SER A 140 -2.46 -10.38 -6.31
CA SER A 140 -1.05 -10.27 -6.65
C SER A 140 -0.16 -10.92 -5.57
N GLY A 141 1.12 -11.05 -5.86
CA GLY A 141 2.12 -11.60 -4.95
C GLY A 141 2.41 -13.07 -5.18
N TRP A 142 3.49 -13.54 -4.56
CA TRP A 142 3.82 -14.96 -4.56
C TRP A 142 2.81 -15.75 -3.72
N ASP A 143 2.35 -16.87 -4.26
CA ASP A 143 1.46 -17.75 -3.49
C ASP A 143 2.20 -18.33 -2.28
N ALA A 144 1.69 -18.03 -1.11
CA ALA A 144 2.18 -18.51 0.18
C ALA A 144 1.05 -19.12 1.05
N SER A 145 -0.03 -19.53 0.38
CA SER A 145 -1.21 -20.11 1.04
C SER A 145 -0.96 -21.51 1.63
N ASP A 146 0.00 -22.25 1.06
CA ASP A 146 0.43 -23.58 1.52
C ASP A 146 1.86 -23.53 2.07
N GLU A 147 1.98 -23.73 3.38
CA GLU A 147 3.27 -23.69 4.10
C GLU A 147 4.25 -24.77 3.60
N SER A 148 3.76 -25.92 3.13
CA SER A 148 4.59 -26.99 2.59
C SER A 148 5.32 -26.60 1.31
N GLN A 149 4.86 -25.57 0.62
CA GLN A 149 5.39 -25.08 -0.65
C GLN A 149 6.34 -23.87 -0.51
N TRP A 150 6.54 -23.33 0.70
CA TRP A 150 7.36 -22.11 0.88
C TRP A 150 8.79 -22.21 0.35
N ASN A 151 9.37 -23.41 0.31
CA ASN A 151 10.70 -23.60 -0.27
C ASN A 151 10.77 -23.28 -1.78
N VAL A 152 9.63 -23.31 -2.49
CA VAL A 152 9.55 -22.93 -3.91
C VAL A 152 9.81 -21.43 -4.11
N LEU A 153 9.57 -20.61 -3.07
CA LEU A 153 9.76 -19.15 -3.08
C LEU A 153 11.24 -18.74 -2.95
N LEU A 154 12.07 -19.59 -2.34
CA LEU A 154 13.45 -19.25 -1.95
C LEU A 154 14.35 -18.80 -3.12
N PRO A 155 14.29 -19.38 -4.33
CA PRO A 155 15.12 -18.92 -5.45
C PRO A 155 14.81 -17.47 -5.86
N ASP A 156 13.53 -17.09 -5.94
CA ASP A 156 13.13 -15.72 -6.28
C ASP A 156 13.52 -14.74 -5.17
N VAL A 157 13.27 -15.10 -3.90
CA VAL A 157 13.66 -14.29 -2.73
C VAL A 157 15.18 -14.09 -2.72
N SER A 158 15.98 -15.15 -2.92
CA SER A 158 17.44 -15.07 -3.00
C SER A 158 17.88 -14.12 -4.11
N SER A 159 17.25 -14.23 -5.29
CA SER A 159 17.56 -13.36 -6.43
C SER A 159 17.27 -11.90 -6.13
N LEU A 160 16.15 -11.60 -5.44
CA LEU A 160 15.78 -10.23 -5.01
C LEU A 160 16.74 -9.66 -3.97
N LEU A 161 17.17 -10.47 -3.01
CA LEU A 161 18.13 -10.05 -1.97
C LEU A 161 19.51 -9.69 -2.55
N ASN A 162 19.86 -10.21 -3.73
CA ASN A 162 21.11 -9.90 -4.43
C ASN A 162 21.04 -8.67 -5.34
N LEU A 163 19.88 -8.00 -5.46
CA LEU A 163 19.76 -6.75 -6.22
C LEU A 163 20.34 -5.57 -5.43
N SER A 164 21.36 -4.94 -5.98
CA SER A 164 22.20 -3.97 -5.24
C SER A 164 21.48 -2.64 -4.94
N ASN A 165 20.47 -2.30 -5.73
CA ASN A 165 19.75 -1.01 -5.61
C ASN A 165 18.33 -1.19 -5.03
N LEU A 166 18.03 -2.41 -4.54
CA LEU A 166 16.85 -2.66 -3.72
C LEU A 166 17.27 -3.09 -2.32
N ARG A 167 16.46 -2.71 -1.35
CA ARG A 167 16.61 -3.20 0.04
C ARG A 167 15.30 -3.85 0.48
N VAL A 168 15.27 -5.16 0.50
CA VAL A 168 14.15 -5.89 1.11
C VAL A 168 14.14 -5.58 2.61
N ARG A 169 12.97 -5.17 3.13
CA ARG A 169 12.76 -4.79 4.53
C ARG A 169 11.74 -5.69 5.23
N GLY A 170 11.10 -6.59 4.53
CA GLY A 170 10.07 -7.46 5.07
C GLY A 170 8.98 -7.84 4.09
N LEU A 171 7.81 -8.14 4.60
CA LEU A 171 6.70 -8.72 3.85
C LEU A 171 5.46 -7.83 3.87
N MET A 172 4.61 -8.02 2.85
CA MET A 172 3.28 -7.42 2.78
C MET A 172 2.24 -8.45 2.38
N THR A 173 1.02 -8.29 2.87
CA THR A 173 -0.14 -9.02 2.37
C THR A 173 -1.42 -8.18 2.36
N MET A 174 -2.31 -8.57 1.44
CA MET A 174 -3.71 -8.09 1.36
C MET A 174 -4.63 -9.32 1.40
N PRO A 175 -4.98 -9.82 2.59
CA PRO A 175 -5.81 -11.02 2.71
C PRO A 175 -7.23 -10.77 2.18
N PRO A 176 -8.02 -11.85 1.95
CA PRO A 176 -9.45 -11.75 1.71
C PRO A 176 -10.14 -10.93 2.79
N LEU A 177 -11.06 -10.06 2.39
CA LEU A 177 -11.90 -9.34 3.35
C LEU A 177 -12.95 -10.29 3.90
N GLY A 178 -12.90 -10.53 5.20
CA GLY A 178 -13.97 -11.21 5.94
C GLY A 178 -15.08 -10.25 6.38
N THR A 179 -16.17 -10.81 6.89
CA THR A 179 -17.24 -10.02 7.54
C THR A 179 -16.87 -9.64 8.97
N ASP A 180 -16.05 -10.45 9.64
CA ASP A 180 -15.47 -10.18 10.95
C ASP A 180 -13.97 -9.87 10.80
N PRO A 181 -13.45 -8.80 11.44
CA PRO A 181 -12.01 -8.53 11.49
C PRO A 181 -11.16 -9.72 11.95
N GLN A 182 -11.71 -10.58 12.82
CA GLN A 182 -11.04 -11.79 13.31
C GLN A 182 -10.78 -12.84 12.21
N ASP A 183 -11.55 -12.82 11.12
CA ASP A 183 -11.36 -13.75 9.99
C ASP A 183 -9.96 -13.55 9.36
N SER A 184 -9.41 -12.32 9.42
CA SER A 184 -8.10 -11.99 8.89
C SER A 184 -6.94 -12.52 9.73
N ARG A 185 -7.18 -12.87 11.02
CA ARG A 185 -6.13 -13.28 11.97
C ARG A 185 -5.27 -14.42 11.44
N ARG A 186 -5.91 -15.47 10.90
CA ARG A 186 -5.20 -16.64 10.33
C ARG A 186 -4.22 -16.26 9.21
N PHE A 187 -4.54 -15.26 8.42
CA PHE A 187 -3.69 -14.79 7.33
C PHE A 187 -2.52 -13.96 7.84
N PHE A 188 -2.73 -13.14 8.87
CA PHE A 188 -1.66 -12.38 9.51
C PHE A 188 -0.68 -13.30 10.24
N LEU A 189 -1.19 -14.34 10.93
CA LEU A 189 -0.37 -15.40 11.51
C LEU A 189 0.47 -16.11 10.45
N ARG A 190 -0.12 -16.48 9.30
CA ARG A 190 0.60 -17.13 8.20
C ARG A 190 1.69 -16.23 7.63
N LEU A 191 1.45 -14.94 7.44
CA LEU A 191 2.48 -14.01 6.99
C LEU A 191 3.64 -13.91 8.00
N ARG A 192 3.33 -13.87 9.30
CA ARG A 192 4.34 -13.86 10.36
C ARG A 192 5.17 -15.15 10.35
N SER A 193 4.51 -16.31 10.24
CA SER A 193 5.21 -17.60 10.14
C SER A 193 6.10 -17.68 8.88
N LEU A 194 5.63 -17.15 7.74
CA LEU A 194 6.46 -17.05 6.53
C LEU A 194 7.68 -16.17 6.75
N ARG A 195 7.53 -15.01 7.42
CA ARG A 195 8.68 -14.18 7.79
C ARG A 195 9.68 -14.96 8.62
N ASP A 196 9.22 -15.70 9.64
CA ASP A 196 10.10 -16.47 10.53
C ASP A 196 10.81 -17.60 9.76
N HIS A 197 10.13 -18.23 8.79
CA HIS A 197 10.75 -19.15 7.86
C HIS A 197 11.85 -18.47 7.02
N LEU A 198 11.59 -17.30 6.42
CA LEU A 198 12.57 -16.56 5.63
C LEU A 198 13.76 -16.06 6.48
N VAL A 199 13.54 -15.66 7.73
CA VAL A 199 14.63 -15.35 8.70
C VAL A 199 15.55 -16.55 8.87
N SER A 200 15.03 -17.77 8.98
CA SER A 200 15.83 -18.99 9.12
C SER A 200 16.65 -19.31 7.86
N GLN A 201 16.12 -18.99 6.67
CA GLN A 201 16.80 -19.26 5.40
C GLN A 201 17.78 -18.14 5.00
N PHE A 202 17.50 -16.89 5.37
CA PHE A 202 18.28 -15.71 5.02
C PHE A 202 18.52 -14.82 6.26
N PRO A 203 19.29 -15.29 7.26
CA PRO A 203 19.42 -14.62 8.58
C PRO A 203 20.15 -13.27 8.51
N GLN A 204 20.86 -12.96 7.42
CA GLN A 204 21.54 -11.69 7.21
C GLN A 204 20.66 -10.62 6.55
N ALA A 205 19.47 -11.00 6.04
CA ALA A 205 18.55 -10.06 5.44
C ALA A 205 17.66 -9.36 6.47
N ASP A 206 17.13 -8.20 6.12
CA ASP A 206 16.25 -7.44 6.99
C ASP A 206 14.79 -7.86 6.76
N TRP A 207 14.19 -8.48 7.77
CA TRP A 207 12.81 -8.97 7.76
C TRP A 207 11.94 -8.26 8.81
N HIS A 208 12.33 -7.04 9.17
CA HIS A 208 11.70 -6.32 10.28
C HIS A 208 10.24 -5.97 9.99
N GLU A 209 9.92 -5.58 8.78
CA GLU A 209 8.61 -5.00 8.44
C GLU A 209 7.56 -6.06 8.09
N LEU A 210 6.39 -5.93 8.71
CA LEU A 210 5.17 -6.64 8.32
C LEU A 210 4.09 -5.60 7.99
N SER A 211 3.82 -5.40 6.68
CA SER A 211 2.76 -4.52 6.20
C SER A 211 1.49 -5.33 6.00
N MET A 212 0.58 -5.24 6.95
CA MET A 212 -0.70 -5.95 6.94
C MET A 212 -1.73 -5.19 7.77
N GLY A 213 -3.01 -5.40 7.49
CA GLY A 213 -4.12 -4.69 8.12
C GLY A 213 -4.52 -3.40 7.39
N THR A 214 -5.84 -3.24 7.28
CA THR A 214 -6.52 -2.11 6.63
C THR A 214 -7.59 -1.53 7.56
N SER A 215 -8.40 -0.59 7.10
CA SER A 215 -9.44 0.06 7.92
C SER A 215 -10.37 -0.92 8.66
N ALA A 216 -10.54 -2.15 8.15
CA ALA A 216 -11.44 -3.13 8.75
C ALA A 216 -10.76 -4.01 9.82
N ASP A 217 -9.44 -4.25 9.74
CA ASP A 217 -8.77 -5.32 10.48
C ASP A 217 -7.39 -4.93 11.06
N TYR A 218 -7.02 -3.63 11.00
CA TYR A 218 -5.69 -3.16 11.46
C TYR A 218 -5.39 -3.46 12.92
N THR A 219 -6.39 -3.46 13.81
CA THR A 219 -6.18 -3.80 15.23
C THR A 219 -5.77 -5.25 15.41
N VAL A 220 -6.43 -6.17 14.69
CA VAL A 220 -6.06 -7.59 14.64
C VAL A 220 -4.67 -7.78 14.04
N ALA A 221 -4.36 -7.03 12.97
CA ALA A 221 -3.02 -7.05 12.36
C ALA A 221 -1.94 -6.59 13.35
N VAL A 222 -2.21 -5.54 14.14
CA VAL A 222 -1.31 -5.08 15.21
C VAL A 222 -1.08 -6.18 16.23
N GLU A 223 -2.13 -6.82 16.72
CA GLU A 223 -2.02 -7.93 17.67
C GLU A 223 -1.15 -9.08 17.11
N GLU A 224 -1.20 -9.31 15.79
CA GLU A 224 -0.44 -10.38 15.13
C GLU A 224 0.94 -9.97 14.62
N GLY A 225 1.41 -8.77 14.93
CA GLY A 225 2.80 -8.39 14.68
C GLY A 225 3.01 -7.38 13.56
N ALA A 226 1.95 -6.74 13.00
CA ALA A 226 2.13 -5.68 12.01
C ALA A 226 3.05 -4.58 12.52
N THR A 227 3.96 -4.10 11.67
CA THR A 227 4.79 -2.91 11.90
C THR A 227 4.30 -1.73 11.06
N LEU A 228 3.54 -2.02 9.99
CA LEU A 228 2.90 -1.05 9.10
C LEU A 228 1.44 -1.45 8.91
N VAL A 229 0.52 -0.55 9.28
CA VAL A 229 -0.91 -0.68 8.98
C VAL A 229 -1.35 0.40 8.00
N ARG A 230 -2.33 0.12 7.12
CA ARG A 230 -2.73 0.98 6.02
C ARG A 230 -4.21 1.36 6.15
N VAL A 231 -4.48 2.56 6.63
CA VAL A 231 -5.84 3.02 6.90
C VAL A 231 -6.18 4.21 6.02
N GLY A 232 -7.30 4.14 5.30
CA GLY A 232 -7.76 5.19 4.39
C GLY A 232 -9.07 5.81 4.84
N THR A 233 -10.19 5.23 4.39
CA THR A 233 -11.54 5.78 4.56
C THR A 233 -11.90 6.17 6.00
N ALA A 234 -11.40 5.44 6.98
CA ALA A 234 -11.62 5.76 8.39
C ALA A 234 -10.97 7.08 8.82
N ILE A 235 -9.95 7.57 8.10
CA ILE A 235 -9.22 8.81 8.42
C ILE A 235 -9.62 9.94 7.48
N VAL A 236 -9.53 9.72 6.16
CA VAL A 236 -9.71 10.79 5.16
C VAL A 236 -11.13 10.84 4.58
N GLY A 237 -12.03 9.97 5.04
CA GLY A 237 -13.40 9.89 4.57
C GLY A 237 -13.58 9.08 3.28
N ALA A 238 -14.84 8.94 2.86
CA ALA A 238 -15.20 8.25 1.63
C ALA A 238 -14.71 9.00 0.39
N ARG A 239 -14.44 8.26 -0.69
CA ARG A 239 -14.06 8.84 -1.97
C ARG A 239 -15.22 9.62 -2.55
N LYS A 240 -14.98 10.85 -3.02
CA LYS A 240 -15.93 11.59 -3.85
C LYS A 240 -15.76 11.11 -5.30
N TYR A 241 -16.61 10.20 -5.76
CA TYR A 241 -16.71 9.93 -7.18
C TYR A 241 -17.38 11.15 -7.81
N GLU A 242 -16.65 11.94 -8.59
CA GLU A 242 -17.30 12.83 -9.56
C GLU A 242 -17.98 11.92 -10.59
N HIS A 243 -19.31 11.84 -10.51
CA HIS A 243 -20.09 11.33 -11.62
C HIS A 243 -19.85 12.28 -12.79
N SER A 244 -18.95 11.94 -13.70
CA SER A 244 -18.98 12.49 -15.05
C SER A 244 -20.30 12.05 -15.67
N THR A 245 -21.29 12.91 -15.56
CA THR A 245 -22.54 12.79 -16.33
C THR A 245 -22.11 12.77 -17.80
N PRO A 246 -22.46 11.74 -18.60
CA PRO A 246 -22.24 11.81 -20.03
C PRO A 246 -23.03 13.02 -20.53
N GLN A 247 -22.34 14.00 -21.12
CA GLN A 247 -23.02 15.03 -21.89
C GLN A 247 -23.84 14.31 -22.95
N SER A 248 -25.16 14.33 -22.79
CA SER A 248 -26.09 13.95 -23.82
C SER A 248 -25.90 14.92 -24.97
N GLY A 249 -25.07 14.52 -25.93
CA GLY A 249 -25.01 15.20 -27.23
C GLY A 249 -26.40 15.21 -27.83
N GLY A 250 -27.01 16.37 -27.81
CA GLY A 250 -28.26 16.63 -28.53
C GLY A 250 -28.04 16.30 -30.00
N VAL A 251 -28.68 15.24 -30.47
CA VAL A 251 -28.86 15.00 -31.88
C VAL A 251 -29.97 15.95 -32.30
N ASP A 252 -29.57 17.02 -32.97
CA ASP A 252 -30.46 17.95 -33.68
C ASP A 252 -31.15 17.17 -34.81
N LYS A 253 -32.46 16.96 -34.63
CA LYS A 253 -33.33 16.45 -35.65
C LYS A 253 -33.91 17.66 -36.40
N SER A 254 -33.20 18.09 -37.43
CA SER A 254 -33.84 18.90 -38.49
C SER A 254 -33.33 18.41 -39.84
N ASP A 255 -34.32 18.13 -40.69
CA ASP A 255 -34.33 17.92 -42.12
C ASP A 255 -34.47 16.47 -42.61
N ALA A 256 -35.71 16.01 -42.44
CA ALA A 256 -36.29 15.04 -43.35
C ALA A 256 -37.35 15.78 -44.19
N GLU A 257 -37.10 15.99 -45.46
CA GLU A 257 -38.04 15.97 -46.55
C GLU A 257 -37.32 16.22 -47.86
N ILE A 258 -37.49 15.35 -48.81
CA ILE A 258 -37.93 15.63 -50.21
C ILE A 258 -37.38 14.59 -51.21
N LYS A 259 -38.40 13.93 -51.81
CA LYS A 259 -38.57 13.36 -53.19
C LYS A 259 -37.91 12.01 -53.50
N ARG A 260 -38.78 11.01 -53.72
CA ARG A 260 -39.45 10.48 -54.94
C ARG A 260 -38.64 10.66 -56.24
N ASP A 261 -38.14 9.56 -56.76
CA ASP A 261 -38.63 8.80 -57.88
C ASP A 261 -37.97 7.44 -57.94
#